data_5ddc5e086e3718a5523326b322d2dca6
#
_entry.id   5ddc5e086e3718a5523326b322d2dca6
#
_cell.length_a   1.000
_cell.length_b   1.000
_cell.length_c   1.000
_cell.angle_alpha   90.00
_cell.angle_beta   90.00
_cell.angle_gamma   90.00
#
_symmetry.space_group_name_H-M   'P 1'
#
loop_
_entity.id
_entity.type
_entity.pdbx_description
1 polymer ?
#
loop_
_entity_poly.entity_id
_entity_poly.type
_entity_poly.pdbx_seq_one_letter_code
_entity_poly.pdbx_strand_id
1 'polypeptide(L)'
;MRLIGALLLLLISTTASLARPNIIVIMTDDQEDTGSTAYMPKTLSLIADEGITFKNSLVNLPLCAPSRASFLTGQAAHSHGIRANSPLDQGGWEAFKSKEEDSLPVWLKAAGYKTALIGKYLNRYGQQSAYGAWLAWLGSWINVEFKGTTVGNPRDWVPPGWDLWYAFTGTRVRYYDYWINENGTILSFDHRPSDYSTDVLAERAVRFINDEGESQAPFFMFIAPKAAHAQGDRAIPSPKYEQAFNEVHLPENPAFNERDVHRKALKAPRVGLKTKQDLELSYRAELQSLQSVDDLVAAVVDALRDTNKLDNTVLIYTSDNGFLFGDHRLIGKTAAYEGSIKVPLLMRGPGIPEHETRDQLVNNLDLVATILDLAGAKPGVPLDGKSLKPLFADAKTPWRSAILIESPVTRFERASNRYAGVRTTTRKYVKYDGGFEELFDLAADPHELRNMAHDPAYAGDLLTLRSIEDTLKSCVGEACWVP
;
A
#
# COMPACT_ATOMS: atom_id res chain seq x y z
N MET A 1 72.03 -8.83 30.35
CA MET A 1 70.96 -7.92 29.96
C MET A 1 70.27 -8.49 28.76
N ARG A 2 69.09 -9.07 28.96
CA ARG A 2 68.24 -9.59 27.86
C ARG A 2 67.06 -8.64 27.70
N LEU A 3 66.98 -7.94 26.56
CA LEU A 3 65.85 -7.12 26.19
C LEU A 3 64.71 -8.04 25.65
N ILE A 4 63.60 -8.06 26.35
CA ILE A 4 62.35 -8.69 25.87
C ILE A 4 61.56 -7.60 25.13
N GLY A 5 61.56 -7.68 23.82
CA GLY A 5 60.68 -6.84 22.98
C GLY A 5 59.25 -7.34 23.02
N ALA A 6 58.35 -6.61 23.65
CA ALA A 6 56.91 -6.88 23.60
C ALA A 6 56.34 -6.36 22.28
N LEU A 7 55.90 -7.29 21.43
CA LEU A 7 55.19 -7.01 20.20
C LEU A 7 53.69 -6.77 20.52
N LEU A 8 53.27 -5.52 20.47
CA LEU A 8 51.86 -5.14 20.67
C LEU A 8 51.12 -5.38 19.36
N LEU A 9 50.37 -6.50 19.26
CA LEU A 9 49.42 -6.72 18.19
C LEU A 9 48.20 -5.82 18.38
N LEU A 10 48.12 -4.74 17.61
CA LEU A 10 46.86 -3.98 17.46
C LEU A 10 45.88 -4.82 16.67
N LEU A 11 44.90 -5.40 17.34
CA LEU A 11 43.69 -5.94 16.72
C LEU A 11 42.84 -4.74 16.25
N ILE A 12 42.99 -4.38 15.01
CA ILE A 12 42.04 -3.45 14.34
C ILE A 12 40.76 -4.27 14.10
N SER A 13 39.80 -4.13 15.04
CA SER A 13 38.44 -4.58 14.81
C SER A 13 37.82 -3.71 13.70
N THR A 14 37.93 -4.13 12.45
CA THR A 14 37.12 -3.58 11.40
C THR A 14 35.68 -4.01 11.68
N THR A 15 34.91 -3.16 12.35
CA THR A 15 33.46 -3.24 12.27
C THR A 15 33.11 -3.06 10.80
N ALA A 16 32.85 -4.17 10.11
CA ALA A 16 32.27 -4.10 8.78
C ALA A 16 30.96 -3.31 8.95
N SER A 17 30.94 -2.06 8.50
CA SER A 17 29.69 -1.32 8.34
C SER A 17 28.86 -2.15 7.39
N LEU A 18 27.80 -2.79 7.88
CA LEU A 18 26.85 -3.49 7.02
C LEU A 18 26.42 -2.49 5.95
N ALA A 19 26.67 -2.83 4.70
CA ALA A 19 26.25 -1.99 3.59
C ALA A 19 24.73 -1.77 3.68
N ARG A 20 24.28 -0.53 3.51
CA ARG A 20 22.85 -0.23 3.53
C ARG A 20 22.14 -1.10 2.48
N PRO A 21 21.03 -1.78 2.83
CA PRO A 21 20.38 -2.72 1.91
C PRO A 21 19.71 -1.99 0.75
N ASN A 22 19.61 -2.66 -0.39
CA ASN A 22 18.60 -2.30 -1.39
C ASN A 22 17.22 -2.56 -0.81
N ILE A 23 16.23 -1.80 -1.24
CA ILE A 23 14.86 -1.93 -0.75
C ILE A 23 13.91 -1.97 -1.95
N ILE A 24 13.13 -3.02 -2.06
CA ILE A 24 12.10 -3.18 -3.10
C ILE A 24 10.75 -3.33 -2.43
N VAL A 25 9.80 -2.51 -2.85
CA VAL A 25 8.40 -2.62 -2.44
C VAL A 25 7.56 -3.01 -3.65
N ILE A 26 6.84 -4.12 -3.56
CA ILE A 26 5.85 -4.57 -4.54
C ILE A 26 4.48 -4.36 -3.91
N MET A 27 3.71 -3.42 -4.47
CA MET A 27 2.40 -3.02 -3.94
C MET A 27 1.32 -3.24 -4.99
N THR A 28 0.49 -4.25 -4.80
CA THR A 28 -0.68 -4.52 -5.63
C THR A 28 -1.77 -3.45 -5.46
N ASP A 29 -2.80 -3.50 -6.29
CA ASP A 29 -3.93 -2.56 -6.30
C ASP A 29 -5.22 -3.35 -6.02
N ASP A 30 -5.88 -3.09 -4.90
CA ASP A 30 -7.13 -3.75 -4.47
C ASP A 30 -7.00 -5.23 -4.08
N GLN A 31 -5.83 -5.72 -3.67
CA GLN A 31 -5.69 -7.09 -3.19
C GLN A 31 -6.06 -7.19 -1.70
N GLU A 32 -7.03 -8.05 -1.41
CA GLU A 32 -7.48 -8.35 -0.05
C GLU A 32 -6.57 -9.38 0.66
N ASP A 33 -6.63 -9.45 1.98
CA ASP A 33 -5.91 -10.43 2.80
C ASP A 33 -6.84 -11.57 3.30
N THR A 34 -7.89 -11.90 2.56
CA THR A 34 -8.85 -12.96 2.95
C THR A 34 -8.59 -14.30 2.25
N GLY A 35 -7.53 -14.39 1.45
CA GLY A 35 -7.09 -15.66 0.88
C GLY A 35 -6.43 -15.61 -0.49
N SER A 36 -6.45 -14.48 -1.20
CA SER A 36 -5.89 -14.38 -2.56
C SER A 36 -4.38 -14.68 -2.60
N THR A 37 -3.65 -14.30 -1.57
CA THR A 37 -2.19 -14.57 -1.47
C THR A 37 -1.88 -16.07 -1.45
N ALA A 38 -2.78 -16.92 -0.97
CA ALA A 38 -2.60 -18.38 -0.98
C ALA A 38 -2.48 -18.97 -2.40
N TYR A 39 -2.92 -18.23 -3.41
CA TYR A 39 -2.81 -18.59 -4.83
C TYR A 39 -1.54 -18.04 -5.51
N MET A 40 -0.59 -17.51 -4.74
CA MET A 40 0.67 -16.93 -5.20
C MET A 40 1.87 -17.74 -4.69
N PRO A 41 2.10 -18.97 -5.19
CA PRO A 41 3.09 -19.89 -4.61
C PRO A 41 4.53 -19.39 -4.67
N LYS A 42 4.90 -18.59 -5.69
CA LYS A 42 6.25 -18.02 -5.81
C LYS A 42 6.46 -16.91 -4.80
N THR A 43 5.48 -16.02 -4.62
CA THR A 43 5.50 -14.96 -3.61
C THR A 43 5.60 -15.56 -2.21
N LEU A 44 4.83 -16.61 -1.91
CA LEU A 44 4.90 -17.30 -0.62
C LEU A 44 6.28 -17.92 -0.40
N SER A 45 6.76 -18.74 -1.33
CA SER A 45 8.04 -19.43 -1.18
C SER A 45 9.25 -18.50 -1.20
N LEU A 46 9.21 -17.40 -1.97
CA LEU A 46 10.35 -16.48 -2.14
C LEU A 46 10.38 -15.34 -1.13
N ILE A 47 9.25 -14.97 -0.53
CA ILE A 47 9.19 -13.86 0.43
C ILE A 47 8.70 -14.32 1.80
N ALA A 48 7.56 -15.01 1.89
CA ALA A 48 6.98 -15.39 3.18
C ALA A 48 7.80 -16.47 3.89
N ASP A 49 8.17 -17.55 3.20
CA ASP A 49 8.96 -18.64 3.76
C ASP A 49 10.40 -18.20 4.09
N GLU A 50 10.93 -17.24 3.34
CA GLU A 50 12.26 -16.68 3.55
C GLU A 50 12.24 -15.40 4.44
N GLY A 51 11.17 -15.19 5.21
CA GLY A 51 10.99 -13.96 5.93
C GLY A 51 9.86 -13.96 6.96
N ILE A 52 9.22 -12.80 7.14
CA ILE A 52 8.13 -12.57 8.10
C ILE A 52 6.82 -12.29 7.38
N THR A 53 5.75 -12.92 7.86
CA THR A 53 4.36 -12.57 7.54
C THR A 53 3.72 -11.81 8.70
N PHE A 54 3.21 -10.60 8.45
CA PHE A 54 2.45 -9.81 9.42
C PHE A 54 0.96 -10.08 9.27
N LYS A 55 0.33 -10.71 10.28
CA LYS A 55 -1.07 -11.14 10.23
C LYS A 55 -2.08 -10.00 10.42
N ASN A 56 -1.68 -8.88 11.00
CA ASN A 56 -2.53 -7.73 11.28
C ASN A 56 -1.97 -6.47 10.59
N SER A 57 -1.80 -6.55 9.28
CA SER A 57 -1.39 -5.41 8.45
C SER A 57 -2.61 -4.68 7.89
N LEU A 58 -2.69 -3.39 8.14
CA LEU A 58 -3.83 -2.54 7.81
C LEU A 58 -3.41 -1.34 6.97
N VAL A 59 -4.36 -0.74 6.30
CA VAL A 59 -4.19 0.59 5.71
C VAL A 59 -4.94 1.64 6.54
N ASN A 60 -4.36 2.81 6.69
CA ASN A 60 -4.98 3.92 7.44
C ASN A 60 -6.30 4.36 6.80
N LEU A 61 -6.33 4.48 5.46
CA LEU A 61 -7.53 4.82 4.70
C LEU A 61 -7.64 3.89 3.48
N PRO A 62 -8.71 3.06 3.37
CA PRO A 62 -8.82 2.03 2.34
C PRO A 62 -9.29 2.60 0.99
N LEU A 63 -8.44 3.39 0.34
CA LEU A 63 -8.64 3.95 -1.00
C LEU A 63 -7.27 4.25 -1.64
N CYS A 64 -7.11 3.93 -2.92
CA CYS A 64 -5.82 3.96 -3.62
C CYS A 64 -4.99 5.22 -3.40
N ALA A 65 -5.42 6.42 -3.85
CA ALA A 65 -4.59 7.62 -3.75
C ALA A 65 -4.30 8.04 -2.31
N PRO A 66 -5.26 8.04 -1.36
CA PRO A 66 -4.96 8.30 0.04
C PRO A 66 -3.96 7.31 0.64
N SER A 67 -4.14 6.01 0.45
CA SER A 67 -3.22 4.99 0.97
C SER A 67 -1.81 5.12 0.37
N ARG A 68 -1.71 5.38 -0.94
CA ARG A 68 -0.42 5.64 -1.61
C ARG A 68 0.21 6.95 -1.16
N ALA A 69 -0.58 8.00 -0.89
CA ALA A 69 -0.10 9.24 -0.28
C ALA A 69 0.45 8.98 1.13
N SER A 70 -0.24 8.18 1.93
CA SER A 70 0.24 7.73 3.24
C SER A 70 1.57 6.97 3.12
N PHE A 71 1.70 6.05 2.15
CA PHE A 71 2.96 5.34 1.87
C PHE A 71 4.09 6.27 1.39
N LEU A 72 3.79 7.33 0.65
CA LEU A 72 4.81 8.26 0.16
C LEU A 72 5.24 9.31 1.19
N THR A 73 4.42 9.60 2.21
CA THR A 73 4.68 10.63 3.22
C THR A 73 4.95 10.10 4.62
N GLY A 74 4.57 8.85 4.92
CA GLY A 74 4.60 8.30 6.29
C GLY A 74 3.59 8.96 7.23
N GLN A 75 2.61 9.68 6.67
CA GLN A 75 1.60 10.41 7.41
C GLN A 75 0.20 9.80 7.23
N ALA A 76 -0.65 9.90 8.23
CA ALA A 76 -2.06 9.53 8.17
C ALA A 76 -2.85 10.49 7.25
N ALA A 77 -4.02 10.05 6.79
CA ALA A 77 -4.79 10.83 5.83
C ALA A 77 -5.23 12.21 6.35
N HIS A 78 -5.47 12.35 7.65
CA HIS A 78 -5.74 13.67 8.26
C HIS A 78 -4.51 14.57 8.29
N SER A 79 -3.28 14.03 8.37
CA SER A 79 -2.03 14.80 8.39
C SER A 79 -1.62 15.25 6.98
N HIS A 80 -1.63 14.34 5.98
CA HIS A 80 -1.27 14.72 4.62
C HIS A 80 -2.41 15.37 3.82
N GLY A 81 -3.68 15.24 4.23
CA GLY A 81 -4.84 15.90 3.66
C GLY A 81 -5.40 15.28 2.36
N ILE A 82 -4.79 14.21 1.81
CA ILE A 82 -5.30 13.52 0.62
C ILE A 82 -6.28 12.43 1.04
N ARG A 83 -7.59 12.65 0.81
CA ARG A 83 -8.66 11.74 1.30
C ARG A 83 -9.54 11.19 0.18
N ALA A 84 -9.21 11.44 -1.09
CA ALA A 84 -9.97 11.00 -2.25
C ALA A 84 -9.06 10.66 -3.45
N ASN A 85 -9.63 9.98 -4.45
CA ASN A 85 -8.95 9.67 -5.71
C ASN A 85 -9.10 10.77 -6.77
N SER A 86 -9.97 11.75 -6.54
CA SER A 86 -10.33 12.76 -7.54
C SER A 86 -9.91 14.15 -7.12
N PRO A 87 -9.30 14.95 -8.01
CA PRO A 87 -9.01 16.36 -7.74
C PRO A 87 -10.25 17.20 -7.45
N LEU A 88 -11.41 16.79 -7.95
CA LEU A 88 -12.69 17.41 -7.64
C LEU A 88 -13.08 17.24 -6.16
N ASP A 89 -12.49 16.29 -5.46
CA ASP A 89 -12.67 16.04 -4.02
C ASP A 89 -11.37 16.35 -3.24
N GLN A 90 -10.50 17.20 -3.79
CA GLN A 90 -9.19 17.57 -3.24
C GLN A 90 -8.30 16.34 -3.00
N GLY A 91 -8.32 15.40 -3.94
CA GLY A 91 -7.60 14.13 -3.87
C GLY A 91 -6.81 13.82 -5.14
N GLY A 92 -6.27 12.63 -5.19
CA GLY A 92 -5.44 12.16 -6.29
C GLY A 92 -4.11 12.90 -6.41
N TRP A 93 -3.46 12.75 -7.56
CA TRP A 93 -2.14 13.34 -7.81
C TRP A 93 -2.13 14.88 -7.71
N GLU A 94 -3.16 15.56 -8.23
CA GLU A 94 -3.19 17.02 -8.26
C GLU A 94 -3.14 17.62 -6.84
N ALA A 95 -3.82 17.00 -5.88
CA ALA A 95 -3.74 17.40 -4.48
C ALA A 95 -2.39 17.05 -3.83
N PHE A 96 -1.76 15.96 -4.28
CA PHE A 96 -0.49 15.50 -3.75
C PHE A 96 0.72 16.30 -4.26
N LYS A 97 0.62 17.00 -5.40
CA LYS A 97 1.74 17.75 -6.02
C LYS A 97 2.51 18.64 -5.06
N SER A 98 1.83 19.32 -4.16
CA SER A 98 2.48 20.19 -3.17
C SER A 98 3.34 19.44 -2.13
N LYS A 99 3.26 18.12 -2.10
CA LYS A 99 3.99 17.24 -1.16
C LYS A 99 5.08 16.42 -1.85
N GLU A 100 5.18 16.47 -3.18
CA GLU A 100 6.15 15.68 -3.93
C GLU A 100 7.59 15.98 -3.52
N GLU A 101 7.93 17.24 -3.22
CA GLU A 101 9.27 17.64 -2.80
C GLU A 101 9.64 17.21 -1.38
N ASP A 102 8.66 16.77 -0.59
CA ASP A 102 8.85 16.32 0.78
C ASP A 102 8.20 14.93 0.98
N SER A 103 8.77 13.96 0.30
CA SER A 103 8.25 12.60 0.21
C SER A 103 9.38 11.55 0.22
N LEU A 104 9.01 10.30 0.43
CA LEU A 104 9.92 9.16 0.59
C LEU A 104 11.06 9.10 -0.46
N PRO A 105 10.81 9.21 -1.79
CA PRO A 105 11.89 9.15 -2.77
C PRO A 105 12.90 10.31 -2.63
N VAL A 106 12.44 11.49 -2.27
CA VAL A 106 13.32 12.66 -2.05
C VAL A 106 14.23 12.43 -0.87
N TRP A 107 13.71 11.92 0.23
CA TRP A 107 14.48 11.63 1.44
C TRP A 107 15.49 10.50 1.21
N LEU A 108 15.10 9.45 0.48
CA LEU A 108 15.99 8.35 0.12
C LEU A 108 17.09 8.79 -0.84
N LYS A 109 16.76 9.62 -1.83
CA LYS A 109 17.76 10.20 -2.75
C LYS A 109 18.76 11.07 -1.99
N ALA A 110 18.30 11.90 -1.05
CA ALA A 110 19.18 12.68 -0.18
C ALA A 110 20.10 11.81 0.70
N ALA A 111 19.66 10.58 1.03
CA ALA A 111 20.47 9.58 1.72
C ALA A 111 21.41 8.79 0.77
N GLY A 112 21.45 9.11 -0.52
CA GLY A 112 22.33 8.47 -1.51
C GLY A 112 21.78 7.17 -2.10
N TYR A 113 20.49 6.93 -2.04
CA TYR A 113 19.83 5.84 -2.75
C TYR A 113 19.57 6.23 -4.20
N LYS A 114 19.72 5.29 -5.11
CA LYS A 114 19.09 5.35 -6.42
C LYS A 114 17.63 4.97 -6.31
N THR A 115 16.74 5.73 -6.92
CA THR A 115 15.30 5.60 -6.70
C THR A 115 14.58 5.29 -8.00
N ALA A 116 13.69 4.28 -7.97
CA ALA A 116 12.90 3.87 -9.12
C ALA A 116 11.42 3.71 -8.75
N LEU A 117 10.52 4.24 -9.58
CA LEU A 117 9.10 3.90 -9.59
C LEU A 117 8.77 3.19 -10.90
N ILE A 118 8.10 2.04 -10.79
CA ILE A 118 7.70 1.22 -11.94
C ILE A 118 6.22 0.86 -11.78
N GLY A 119 5.32 1.52 -12.52
CA GLY A 119 3.89 1.22 -12.53
C GLY A 119 2.99 2.37 -12.07
N LYS A 120 2.00 2.07 -11.23
CA LYS A 120 0.99 3.02 -10.77
C LYS A 120 1.56 3.95 -9.69
N TYR A 121 1.46 5.25 -9.94
CA TYR A 121 1.74 6.28 -8.95
C TYR A 121 0.47 6.62 -8.15
N LEU A 122 -0.12 7.77 -8.39
CA LEU A 122 -1.35 8.23 -7.78
C LEU A 122 -2.48 8.33 -8.81
N ASN A 123 -3.70 8.16 -8.36
CA ASN A 123 -4.88 8.32 -9.23
C ASN A 123 -4.84 9.70 -9.91
N ARG A 124 -5.17 9.72 -11.20
CA ARG A 124 -5.19 10.94 -12.01
C ARG A 124 -3.82 11.51 -12.38
N TYR A 125 -2.72 10.82 -12.09
CA TYR A 125 -1.40 11.24 -12.54
C TYR A 125 -1.37 11.37 -14.08
N GLY A 126 -0.80 12.47 -14.56
CA GLY A 126 -0.73 12.78 -15.99
C GLY A 126 -2.06 13.23 -16.61
N GLN A 127 -3.08 13.51 -15.80
CA GLN A 127 -4.35 14.09 -16.28
C GLN A 127 -4.40 15.57 -15.94
N GLN A 128 -4.75 16.38 -16.95
CA GLN A 128 -5.11 17.78 -16.71
C GLN A 128 -6.55 17.84 -16.23
N SER A 129 -6.80 18.36 -15.05
CA SER A 129 -8.17 18.62 -14.63
C SER A 129 -8.79 19.74 -15.49
N ALA A 130 -10.09 19.65 -15.75
CA ALA A 130 -10.79 20.73 -16.46
C ALA A 130 -10.66 22.08 -15.71
N TYR A 131 -10.58 22.03 -14.38
CA TYR A 131 -10.37 23.21 -13.53
C TYR A 131 -8.94 23.74 -13.64
N GLY A 132 -7.92 22.88 -13.61
CA GLY A 132 -6.52 23.28 -13.79
C GLY A 132 -6.27 23.84 -15.20
N ALA A 133 -6.87 23.24 -16.24
CA ALA A 133 -6.83 23.77 -17.60
C ALA A 133 -7.46 25.16 -17.71
N TRP A 134 -8.61 25.38 -17.05
CA TRP A 134 -9.28 26.67 -17.02
C TRP A 134 -8.47 27.72 -16.24
N LEU A 135 -7.89 27.38 -15.09
CA LEU A 135 -7.02 28.29 -14.33
C LEU A 135 -5.75 28.64 -15.10
N ALA A 136 -5.10 27.68 -15.76
CA ALA A 136 -3.93 27.93 -16.59
C ALA A 136 -4.26 28.86 -17.75
N TRP A 137 -5.41 28.65 -18.42
CA TRP A 137 -5.92 29.54 -19.45
C TRP A 137 -6.23 30.94 -18.91
N LEU A 138 -6.93 31.05 -17.77
CA LEU A 138 -7.23 32.33 -17.13
C LEU A 138 -5.95 33.07 -16.70
N GLY A 139 -5.00 32.35 -16.11
CA GLY A 139 -3.70 32.88 -15.69
C GLY A 139 -2.90 33.47 -16.85
N SER A 140 -2.94 32.81 -18.02
CA SER A 140 -2.30 33.34 -19.24
C SER A 140 -2.90 34.67 -19.73
N TRP A 141 -4.19 34.86 -19.48
CA TRP A 141 -4.89 36.12 -19.85
C TRP A 141 -4.59 37.30 -18.90
N ILE A 142 -4.41 36.98 -17.61
CA ILE A 142 -4.21 38.02 -16.58
C ILE A 142 -2.74 38.12 -16.12
N ASN A 143 -1.86 37.39 -16.77
CA ASN A 143 -0.42 37.30 -16.46
C ASN A 143 -0.14 36.94 -14.99
N VAL A 144 -0.93 36.04 -14.43
CA VAL A 144 -0.82 35.52 -13.05
C VAL A 144 -0.65 33.99 -13.08
N GLU A 145 0.39 33.51 -12.43
CA GLU A 145 0.59 32.08 -12.23
C GLU A 145 -0.20 31.61 -10.99
N PHE A 146 -1.20 30.76 -11.22
CA PHE A 146 -1.93 30.13 -10.11
C PHE A 146 -1.11 28.93 -9.59
N LYS A 147 -0.77 28.93 -8.30
CA LYS A 147 -0.06 27.80 -7.68
C LYS A 147 -0.80 26.49 -7.93
N GLY A 148 -0.10 25.49 -8.48
CA GLY A 148 -0.65 24.18 -8.81
C GLY A 148 -1.18 24.02 -10.23
N THR A 149 -1.17 25.06 -11.07
CA THR A 149 -1.45 24.91 -12.50
C THR A 149 -0.15 24.53 -13.23
N THR A 150 -0.12 23.39 -13.84
CA THR A 150 1.01 22.95 -14.67
C THR A 150 0.98 23.68 -16.01
N VAL A 151 1.97 24.54 -16.24
CA VAL A 151 2.34 24.98 -17.59
C VAL A 151 3.13 23.84 -18.21
N GLY A 152 2.54 23.09 -19.16
CA GLY A 152 3.15 21.94 -19.81
C GLY A 152 2.17 20.77 -19.99
N ASN A 153 2.64 19.71 -20.62
CA ASN A 153 1.86 18.48 -20.75
C ASN A 153 1.95 17.70 -19.41
N PRO A 154 0.86 17.51 -18.65
CA PRO A 154 0.92 16.82 -17.36
C PRO A 154 1.33 15.34 -17.48
N ARG A 155 1.32 14.77 -18.70
CA ARG A 155 1.66 13.36 -18.93
C ARG A 155 3.15 13.09 -18.83
N ASP A 156 3.99 14.07 -19.13
CA ASP A 156 5.47 13.96 -19.13
C ASP A 156 6.10 14.44 -17.82
N TRP A 157 5.30 14.94 -16.86
CA TRP A 157 5.77 15.36 -15.54
C TRP A 157 6.47 14.21 -14.81
N VAL A 158 7.67 14.45 -14.32
CA VAL A 158 8.42 13.54 -13.45
C VAL A 158 8.50 14.16 -12.06
N PRO A 159 7.91 13.54 -11.04
CA PRO A 159 8.03 14.03 -9.68
C PRO A 159 9.47 14.03 -9.18
N PRO A 160 9.85 14.96 -8.28
CA PRO A 160 11.19 15.00 -7.71
C PRO A 160 11.51 13.73 -6.92
N GLY A 161 12.82 13.45 -6.81
CA GLY A 161 13.31 12.33 -6.01
C GLY A 161 13.45 11.00 -6.74
N TRP A 162 13.02 10.87 -8.00
CA TRP A 162 13.15 9.66 -8.81
C TRP A 162 14.29 9.74 -9.82
N ASP A 163 15.11 8.69 -9.89
CA ASP A 163 16.15 8.51 -10.90
C ASP A 163 15.61 7.73 -12.10
N LEU A 164 14.76 6.72 -11.85
CA LEU A 164 13.93 6.07 -12.85
C LEU A 164 12.46 6.37 -12.54
N TRP A 165 11.81 6.98 -13.50
CA TRP A 165 10.37 7.16 -13.50
C TRP A 165 9.78 6.36 -14.67
N TYR A 166 9.05 5.29 -14.37
CA TYR A 166 8.38 4.43 -15.36
C TYR A 166 6.93 4.23 -14.93
N ALA A 167 6.11 5.26 -15.09
CA ALA A 167 4.78 5.34 -14.49
C ALA A 167 3.67 5.36 -15.54
N PHE A 168 2.59 4.63 -15.26
CA PHE A 168 1.34 4.81 -16.01
C PHE A 168 0.93 6.28 -16.00
N THR A 169 0.59 6.83 -17.16
CA THR A 169 0.20 8.23 -17.30
C THR A 169 -1.08 8.39 -18.13
N GLY A 170 -1.75 9.54 -17.95
CA GLY A 170 -2.96 9.86 -18.70
C GLY A 170 -4.24 9.40 -18.02
N THR A 171 -5.28 9.10 -18.80
CA THR A 171 -6.64 9.00 -18.26
C THR A 171 -6.93 7.74 -17.46
N ARG A 172 -6.17 6.65 -17.67
CA ARG A 172 -6.45 5.37 -16.99
C ARG A 172 -5.19 4.50 -16.87
N VAL A 173 -4.99 3.91 -15.71
CA VAL A 173 -4.14 2.75 -15.52
C VAL A 173 -4.87 1.53 -16.08
N ARG A 174 -4.25 0.79 -17.03
CA ARG A 174 -4.90 -0.32 -17.75
C ARG A 174 -3.99 -1.54 -17.86
N TYR A 175 -4.57 -2.70 -18.18
CA TYR A 175 -3.81 -3.92 -18.48
C TYR A 175 -3.26 -3.91 -19.91
N TYR A 176 -3.98 -3.27 -20.83
CA TYR A 176 -3.64 -3.05 -22.24
C TYR A 176 -4.06 -1.64 -22.67
N ASP A 177 -3.61 -1.17 -23.82
CA ASP A 177 -3.98 0.13 -24.40
C ASP A 177 -3.70 1.28 -23.41
N TYR A 178 -2.44 1.39 -22.95
CA TYR A 178 -2.01 2.35 -21.95
C TYR A 178 -0.78 3.13 -22.39
N TRP A 179 -0.47 4.16 -21.63
CA TRP A 179 0.76 4.94 -21.77
C TRP A 179 1.61 4.88 -20.52
N ILE A 180 2.92 4.85 -20.73
CA ILE A 180 3.93 4.99 -19.69
C ILE A 180 4.69 6.28 -19.92
N ASN A 181 4.93 7.05 -18.88
CA ASN A 181 5.95 8.09 -18.86
C ASN A 181 7.26 7.48 -18.38
N GLU A 182 8.23 7.31 -19.29
CA GLU A 182 9.60 6.94 -18.93
C GLU A 182 10.47 8.20 -18.92
N ASN A 183 10.75 8.74 -17.73
CA ASN A 183 11.61 9.91 -17.52
C ASN A 183 11.28 11.11 -18.47
N GLY A 184 10.01 11.41 -18.67
CA GLY A 184 9.52 12.50 -19.53
C GLY A 184 9.20 12.06 -20.96
N THR A 185 9.54 10.83 -21.37
CA THR A 185 9.20 10.28 -22.69
C THR A 185 7.95 9.43 -22.58
N ILE A 186 6.95 9.69 -23.43
CA ILE A 186 5.70 8.92 -23.44
C ILE A 186 5.81 7.72 -24.36
N LEU A 187 5.69 6.53 -23.77
CA LEU A 187 5.63 5.25 -24.47
C LEU A 187 4.17 4.81 -24.61
N SER A 188 3.81 4.23 -25.74
CA SER A 188 2.47 3.68 -26.01
C SER A 188 2.54 2.17 -26.12
N PHE A 189 1.64 1.49 -25.45
CA PHE A 189 1.45 0.04 -25.47
C PHE A 189 0.07 -0.26 -25.99
N ASP A 190 -0.04 -1.25 -26.89
CA ASP A 190 -1.26 -1.64 -27.56
C ASP A 190 -1.93 -2.83 -26.86
N HIS A 191 -2.70 -3.63 -27.64
CA HIS A 191 -3.45 -4.81 -27.14
C HIS A 191 -2.77 -6.14 -27.51
N ARG A 192 -1.44 -6.15 -27.69
CA ARG A 192 -0.70 -7.39 -27.99
C ARG A 192 -0.43 -8.17 -26.70
N PRO A 193 -0.34 -9.49 -26.71
CA PRO A 193 0.01 -10.28 -25.53
C PRO A 193 1.30 -9.82 -24.83
N SER A 194 2.31 -9.36 -25.59
CA SER A 194 3.56 -8.78 -25.08
C SER A 194 3.39 -7.44 -24.35
N ASP A 195 2.25 -6.78 -24.56
CA ASP A 195 1.97 -5.46 -23.97
C ASP A 195 1.15 -5.59 -22.66
N TYR A 196 0.99 -6.80 -22.12
CA TYR A 196 0.32 -6.99 -20.84
C TYR A 196 1.09 -6.25 -19.74
N SER A 197 0.42 -5.31 -19.11
CA SER A 197 1.10 -4.29 -18.30
C SER A 197 1.96 -4.85 -17.16
N THR A 198 1.51 -5.92 -16.47
CA THR A 198 2.28 -6.53 -15.37
C THR A 198 3.58 -7.16 -15.88
N ASP A 199 3.53 -7.83 -17.05
CA ASP A 199 4.71 -8.44 -17.67
C ASP A 199 5.72 -7.35 -18.11
N VAL A 200 5.22 -6.25 -18.70
CA VAL A 200 6.04 -5.08 -19.08
C VAL A 200 6.72 -4.43 -17.88
N LEU A 201 6.01 -4.32 -16.74
CA LEU A 201 6.60 -3.79 -15.50
C LEU A 201 7.66 -4.75 -14.94
N ALA A 202 7.44 -6.06 -15.02
CA ALA A 202 8.42 -7.07 -14.61
C ALA A 202 9.72 -6.96 -15.41
N GLU A 203 9.63 -6.88 -16.75
CA GLU A 203 10.78 -6.70 -17.62
C GLU A 203 11.55 -5.41 -17.31
N ARG A 204 10.82 -4.32 -16.99
CA ARG A 204 11.46 -3.04 -16.66
C ARG A 204 12.16 -3.08 -15.30
N ALA A 205 11.58 -3.80 -14.32
CA ALA A 205 12.20 -4.01 -13.02
C ALA A 205 13.47 -4.85 -13.11
N VAL A 206 13.43 -5.95 -13.85
CA VAL A 206 14.60 -6.80 -14.12
C VAL A 206 15.71 -5.99 -14.81
N ARG A 207 15.37 -5.20 -15.82
CA ARG A 207 16.35 -4.33 -16.49
C ARG A 207 17.00 -3.35 -15.52
N PHE A 208 16.22 -2.69 -14.65
CA PHE A 208 16.78 -1.78 -13.64
C PHE A 208 17.74 -2.49 -12.70
N ILE A 209 17.41 -3.69 -12.21
CA ILE A 209 18.28 -4.48 -11.34
C ILE A 209 19.60 -4.83 -12.06
N ASN A 210 19.51 -5.22 -13.32
CA ASN A 210 20.70 -5.55 -14.13
C ASN A 210 21.56 -4.32 -14.38
N ASP A 211 20.96 -3.16 -14.71
CA ASP A 211 21.67 -1.89 -14.91
C ASP A 211 22.41 -1.45 -13.64
N GLU A 212 21.85 -1.75 -12.45
CA GLU A 212 22.46 -1.47 -11.15
C GLU A 212 23.35 -2.62 -10.63
N GLY A 213 23.51 -3.70 -11.40
CA GLY A 213 24.23 -4.91 -10.99
C GLY A 213 25.64 -4.65 -10.45
N GLU A 214 26.41 -3.79 -11.08
CA GLU A 214 27.77 -3.41 -10.68
C GLU A 214 27.81 -2.19 -9.74
N SER A 215 26.71 -1.49 -9.53
CA SER A 215 26.63 -0.31 -8.68
C SER A 215 26.86 -0.66 -7.21
N GLN A 216 27.68 0.15 -6.50
CA GLN A 216 27.85 0.05 -5.06
C GLN A 216 26.82 0.90 -4.28
N ALA A 217 26.12 1.80 -4.96
CA ALA A 217 25.06 2.59 -4.33
C ALA A 217 23.83 1.70 -4.07
N PRO A 218 23.21 1.80 -2.88
CA PRO A 218 21.95 1.10 -2.65
C PRO A 218 20.85 1.73 -3.49
N PHE A 219 19.81 0.92 -3.82
CA PHE A 219 18.66 1.42 -4.54
C PHE A 219 17.34 1.15 -3.77
N PHE A 220 16.37 2.02 -4.03
CA PHE A 220 14.97 1.85 -3.65
C PHE A 220 14.13 1.70 -4.92
N MET A 221 13.36 0.63 -5.03
CA MET A 221 12.47 0.40 -6.16
C MET A 221 11.04 0.17 -5.67
N PHE A 222 10.10 0.99 -6.15
CA PHE A 222 8.68 0.86 -5.89
C PHE A 222 7.99 0.32 -7.14
N ILE A 223 7.59 -0.96 -7.12
CA ILE A 223 6.88 -1.64 -8.19
C ILE A 223 5.39 -1.67 -7.83
N ALA A 224 4.56 -1.10 -8.68
CA ALA A 224 3.14 -0.92 -8.41
C ALA A 224 2.30 -1.36 -9.64
N PRO A 225 2.06 -2.67 -9.81
CA PRO A 225 1.19 -3.17 -10.88
C PRO A 225 -0.24 -2.70 -10.71
N LYS A 226 -1.02 -2.76 -11.80
CA LYS A 226 -2.46 -2.56 -11.75
C LYS A 226 -3.21 -3.74 -11.13
N ALA A 227 -2.66 -4.94 -11.22
CA ALA A 227 -3.30 -6.13 -10.64
C ALA A 227 -3.36 -6.00 -9.09
N ALA A 228 -4.45 -6.38 -8.47
CA ALA A 228 -5.61 -7.10 -9.00
C ALA A 228 -6.81 -6.19 -9.41
N HIS A 229 -6.65 -4.87 -9.44
CA HIS A 229 -7.73 -3.89 -9.64
C HIS A 229 -8.51 -4.12 -10.93
N ALA A 230 -9.83 -4.07 -10.85
CA ALA A 230 -10.72 -4.22 -11.98
C ALA A 230 -10.48 -3.18 -13.10
N GLN A 231 -10.74 -3.59 -14.34
CA GLN A 231 -10.84 -2.73 -15.51
C GLN A 231 -12.23 -2.93 -16.15
N GLY A 232 -13.16 -2.07 -15.82
CA GLY A 232 -14.58 -2.33 -15.98
C GLY A 232 -15.08 -3.15 -14.80
N ASP A 233 -15.68 -4.31 -15.07
CA ASP A 233 -16.32 -5.13 -14.04
C ASP A 233 -15.35 -6.06 -13.29
N ARG A 234 -14.17 -6.37 -13.86
CA ARG A 234 -13.19 -7.29 -13.31
C ARG A 234 -11.76 -7.00 -13.79
N ALA A 235 -10.77 -7.62 -13.15
CA ALA A 235 -9.40 -7.64 -13.64
C ALA A 235 -9.32 -8.32 -15.03
N ILE A 236 -8.29 -8.00 -15.81
CA ILE A 236 -8.01 -8.67 -17.07
C ILE A 236 -6.74 -9.49 -16.87
N PRO A 237 -6.80 -10.83 -16.90
CA PRO A 237 -5.62 -11.67 -16.76
C PRO A 237 -4.72 -11.59 -17.99
N SER A 238 -3.45 -11.96 -17.81
CA SER A 238 -2.58 -12.29 -18.93
C SER A 238 -3.13 -13.53 -19.68
N PRO A 239 -2.99 -13.63 -21.00
CA PRO A 239 -3.39 -14.82 -21.76
C PRO A 239 -2.79 -16.13 -21.21
N LYS A 240 -1.66 -16.07 -20.54
CA LYS A 240 -1.05 -17.23 -19.87
C LYS A 240 -1.95 -17.84 -18.78
N TYR A 241 -2.83 -17.03 -18.16
CA TYR A 241 -3.56 -17.37 -16.94
C TYR A 241 -5.09 -17.30 -17.09
N GLU A 242 -5.61 -16.98 -18.27
CA GLU A 242 -7.06 -16.89 -18.55
C GLU A 242 -7.86 -18.14 -18.18
N GLN A 243 -7.21 -19.31 -18.19
CA GLN A 243 -7.83 -20.59 -17.87
C GLN A 243 -7.50 -21.09 -16.46
N ALA A 244 -6.67 -20.36 -15.70
CA ALA A 244 -6.37 -20.73 -14.33
C ALA A 244 -7.59 -20.50 -13.42
N PHE A 245 -7.70 -21.31 -12.36
CA PHE A 245 -8.70 -21.14 -11.30
C PHE A 245 -10.18 -21.18 -11.75
N ASN A 246 -10.51 -21.76 -12.90
CA ASN A 246 -11.89 -21.86 -13.37
C ASN A 246 -12.81 -22.60 -12.40
N GLU A 247 -12.25 -23.52 -11.58
CA GLU A 247 -12.98 -24.29 -10.58
C GLU A 247 -12.98 -23.60 -9.18
N VAL A 248 -12.30 -22.47 -9.03
CA VAL A 248 -12.27 -21.76 -7.74
C VAL A 248 -13.56 -20.97 -7.57
N HIS A 249 -14.18 -21.12 -6.41
CA HIS A 249 -15.38 -20.38 -6.03
C HIS A 249 -15.03 -19.20 -5.12
N LEU A 250 -15.86 -18.17 -5.17
CA LEU A 250 -15.78 -17.07 -4.22
C LEU A 250 -15.91 -17.59 -2.78
N PRO A 251 -14.98 -17.25 -1.87
CA PRO A 251 -15.10 -17.63 -0.47
C PRO A 251 -16.36 -17.05 0.15
N GLU A 252 -17.30 -17.92 0.54
CA GLU A 252 -18.52 -17.51 1.23
C GLU A 252 -18.30 -17.65 2.75
N ASN A 253 -17.58 -16.69 3.33
CA ASN A 253 -17.43 -16.59 4.77
C ASN A 253 -18.78 -16.17 5.43
N PRO A 254 -18.93 -16.22 6.77
CA PRO A 254 -20.17 -15.84 7.46
C PRO A 254 -20.65 -14.41 7.18
N ALA A 255 -19.76 -13.47 6.80
CA ALA A 255 -20.14 -12.10 6.44
C ALA A 255 -20.65 -11.97 5.00
N PHE A 256 -20.35 -12.94 4.12
CA PHE A 256 -20.82 -12.90 2.73
C PHE A 256 -22.34 -12.84 2.67
N ASN A 257 -22.87 -11.81 2.01
CA ASN A 257 -24.32 -11.59 1.85
C ASN A 257 -25.10 -11.74 3.18
N GLU A 258 -24.52 -11.26 4.27
CA GLU A 258 -25.00 -11.37 5.65
C GLU A 258 -26.52 -11.20 5.76
N ARG A 259 -27.16 -12.05 6.56
CA ARG A 259 -28.62 -12.09 6.65
C ARG A 259 -29.21 -10.84 7.31
N ASP A 260 -28.53 -10.30 8.32
CA ASP A 260 -28.99 -9.17 9.12
C ASP A 260 -27.95 -8.06 9.21
N VAL A 261 -28.22 -6.94 8.54
CA VAL A 261 -27.40 -5.72 8.57
C VAL A 261 -28.12 -4.55 9.28
N HIS A 262 -29.17 -4.82 10.07
CA HIS A 262 -29.93 -3.75 10.70
C HIS A 262 -29.12 -2.94 11.71
N ARG A 263 -28.15 -3.58 12.38
CA ARG A 263 -27.26 -2.96 13.36
C ARG A 263 -25.92 -2.48 12.75
N LYS A 264 -25.87 -2.30 11.45
CA LYS A 264 -24.70 -1.77 10.73
C LYS A 264 -24.99 -0.38 10.18
N ALA A 265 -23.96 0.47 10.11
CA ALA A 265 -24.06 1.81 9.54
C ALA A 265 -24.36 1.76 8.05
N LEU A 266 -23.62 0.92 7.32
CA LEU A 266 -23.75 0.75 5.88
C LEU A 266 -24.78 -0.37 5.60
N LYS A 267 -25.88 0.00 4.95
CA LYS A 267 -26.98 -0.92 4.64
C LYS A 267 -27.13 -1.08 3.14
N ALA A 268 -26.63 -2.19 2.62
CA ALA A 268 -26.80 -2.56 1.22
C ALA A 268 -27.90 -3.60 1.04
N PRO A 269 -28.54 -3.65 -0.14
CA PRO A 269 -29.47 -4.73 -0.47
C PRO A 269 -28.73 -6.07 -0.49
N ARG A 270 -29.50 -7.17 -0.37
CA ARG A 270 -28.92 -8.52 -0.49
C ARG A 270 -28.31 -8.72 -1.87
N VAL A 271 -27.18 -9.39 -1.88
CA VAL A 271 -26.52 -9.82 -3.12
C VAL A 271 -27.42 -10.85 -3.81
N GLY A 272 -27.93 -10.48 -4.97
CA GLY A 272 -28.75 -11.36 -5.81
C GLY A 272 -27.90 -12.40 -6.56
N LEU A 273 -28.55 -13.41 -7.14
CA LEU A 273 -27.89 -14.51 -7.84
C LEU A 273 -26.97 -14.02 -8.97
N LYS A 274 -27.43 -13.10 -9.80
CA LYS A 274 -26.63 -12.54 -10.90
C LYS A 274 -25.39 -11.82 -10.36
N THR A 275 -25.55 -10.97 -9.36
CA THR A 275 -24.44 -10.26 -8.72
C THR A 275 -23.43 -11.23 -8.10
N LYS A 276 -23.90 -12.32 -7.47
CA LYS A 276 -23.03 -13.37 -6.95
C LYS A 276 -22.18 -14.02 -8.05
N GLN A 277 -22.79 -14.33 -9.19
CA GLN A 277 -22.07 -14.87 -10.35
C GLN A 277 -21.02 -13.88 -10.88
N ASP A 278 -21.37 -12.60 -10.99
CA ASP A 278 -20.44 -11.55 -11.42
C ASP A 278 -19.27 -11.38 -10.43
N LEU A 279 -19.53 -11.48 -9.11
CA LEU A 279 -18.50 -11.44 -8.06
C LEU A 279 -17.56 -12.65 -8.13
N GLU A 280 -18.11 -13.85 -8.39
CA GLU A 280 -17.30 -15.06 -8.55
C GLU A 280 -16.37 -14.95 -9.77
N LEU A 281 -16.85 -14.42 -10.89
CA LEU A 281 -16.02 -14.13 -12.06
C LEU A 281 -14.96 -13.04 -11.76
N SER A 282 -15.31 -12.04 -10.96
CA SER A 282 -14.38 -10.98 -10.56
C SER A 282 -13.27 -11.51 -9.64
N TYR A 283 -13.61 -12.37 -8.68
CA TYR A 283 -12.64 -13.02 -7.79
C TYR A 283 -11.67 -13.94 -8.56
N ARG A 284 -12.20 -14.76 -9.50
CA ARG A 284 -11.35 -15.57 -10.39
C ARG A 284 -10.39 -14.72 -11.21
N ALA A 285 -10.89 -13.64 -11.80
CA ALA A 285 -10.09 -12.72 -12.59
C ALA A 285 -9.00 -11.99 -11.75
N GLU A 286 -9.29 -11.69 -10.48
CA GLU A 286 -8.29 -11.24 -9.52
C GLU A 286 -7.17 -12.28 -9.37
N LEU A 287 -7.51 -13.53 -8.99
CA LEU A 287 -6.54 -14.62 -8.82
C LEU A 287 -5.71 -14.86 -10.08
N GLN A 288 -6.35 -14.84 -11.26
CA GLN A 288 -5.69 -14.98 -12.55
C GLN A 288 -4.71 -13.82 -12.82
N SER A 289 -5.10 -12.58 -12.52
CA SER A 289 -4.24 -11.41 -12.73
C SER A 289 -3.05 -11.39 -11.77
N LEU A 290 -3.24 -11.89 -10.54
CA LEU A 290 -2.18 -12.02 -9.52
C LEU A 290 -1.11 -13.05 -9.92
N GLN A 291 -1.38 -14.00 -10.83
CA GLN A 291 -0.35 -14.93 -11.32
C GLN A 291 0.78 -14.20 -12.06
N SER A 292 0.47 -13.13 -12.80
CA SER A 292 1.52 -12.31 -13.43
C SER A 292 2.29 -11.49 -12.40
N VAL A 293 1.70 -11.15 -11.26
CA VAL A 293 2.43 -10.54 -10.13
C VAL A 293 3.32 -11.58 -9.45
N ASP A 294 2.86 -12.81 -9.31
CA ASP A 294 3.65 -13.92 -8.78
C ASP A 294 4.87 -14.23 -9.68
N ASP A 295 4.71 -14.15 -11.01
CA ASP A 295 5.80 -14.19 -11.99
C ASP A 295 6.77 -13.01 -11.82
N LEU A 296 6.24 -11.79 -11.63
CA LEU A 296 7.03 -10.58 -11.43
C LEU A 296 7.91 -10.70 -10.18
N VAL A 297 7.36 -11.21 -9.07
CA VAL A 297 8.13 -11.45 -7.83
C VAL A 297 9.29 -12.41 -8.11
N ALA A 298 9.02 -13.51 -8.79
CA ALA A 298 10.06 -14.49 -9.14
C ALA A 298 11.15 -13.88 -10.03
N ALA A 299 10.76 -13.14 -11.08
CA ALA A 299 11.70 -12.50 -12.00
C ALA A 299 12.59 -11.46 -11.29
N VAL A 300 12.03 -10.70 -10.33
CA VAL A 300 12.79 -9.75 -9.50
C VAL A 300 13.80 -10.49 -8.61
N VAL A 301 13.38 -11.56 -7.95
CA VAL A 301 14.28 -12.35 -7.08
C VAL A 301 15.39 -13.02 -7.89
N ASP A 302 15.09 -13.55 -9.07
CA ASP A 302 16.08 -14.17 -9.96
C ASP A 302 17.10 -13.12 -10.44
N ALA A 303 16.66 -11.95 -10.88
CA ALA A 303 17.56 -10.87 -11.27
C ALA A 303 18.48 -10.39 -10.13
N LEU A 304 17.94 -10.32 -8.89
CA LEU A 304 18.74 -10.00 -7.70
C LEU A 304 19.78 -11.10 -7.40
N ARG A 305 19.43 -12.37 -7.62
CA ARG A 305 20.34 -13.50 -7.45
C ARG A 305 21.46 -13.46 -8.49
N ASP A 306 21.10 -13.27 -9.74
CA ASP A 306 22.05 -13.22 -10.87
C ASP A 306 23.05 -12.05 -10.75
N THR A 307 22.63 -10.96 -10.14
CA THR A 307 23.48 -9.78 -9.87
C THR A 307 24.15 -9.80 -8.47
N ASN A 308 24.03 -10.90 -7.72
CA ASN A 308 24.55 -11.06 -6.35
C ASN A 308 24.08 -9.96 -5.37
N LYS A 309 22.87 -9.46 -5.56
CA LYS A 309 22.28 -8.42 -4.69
C LYS A 309 21.19 -8.95 -3.74
N LEU A 310 20.74 -10.20 -3.91
CA LEU A 310 19.61 -10.74 -3.15
C LEU A 310 19.85 -10.70 -1.64
N ASP A 311 21.04 -11.10 -1.17
CA ASP A 311 21.38 -11.18 0.26
C ASP A 311 21.46 -9.81 0.93
N ASN A 312 21.64 -8.73 0.14
CA ASN A 312 21.62 -7.36 0.63
C ASN A 312 20.39 -6.57 0.15
N THR A 313 19.26 -7.24 -0.07
CA THR A 313 18.01 -6.61 -0.50
C THR A 313 16.87 -6.96 0.45
N VAL A 314 16.16 -5.92 0.93
CA VAL A 314 14.89 -6.08 1.63
C VAL A 314 13.77 -6.04 0.59
N LEU A 315 12.99 -7.13 0.52
CA LEU A 315 11.79 -7.25 -0.29
C LEU A 315 10.56 -7.09 0.60
N ILE A 316 9.62 -6.23 0.19
CA ILE A 316 8.35 -5.96 0.87
C ILE A 316 7.23 -6.19 -0.14
N TYR A 317 6.30 -7.09 0.17
CA TYR A 317 5.09 -7.33 -0.61
C TYR A 317 3.87 -6.87 0.17
N THR A 318 3.00 -6.06 -0.44
CA THR A 318 1.78 -5.53 0.18
C THR A 318 0.75 -5.09 -0.87
N SER A 319 -0.40 -4.55 -0.43
CA SER A 319 -1.41 -3.90 -1.28
C SER A 319 -1.72 -2.49 -0.79
N ASP A 320 -2.26 -1.64 -1.68
CA ASP A 320 -2.65 -0.28 -1.31
C ASP A 320 -3.97 -0.22 -0.53
N ASN A 321 -4.87 -1.17 -0.71
CA ASN A 321 -6.07 -1.43 0.09
C ASN A 321 -6.63 -2.83 -0.23
N GLY A 322 -7.56 -3.30 0.61
CA GLY A 322 -8.31 -4.52 0.35
C GLY A 322 -9.55 -4.28 -0.52
N PHE A 323 -10.37 -5.33 -0.67
CA PHE A 323 -11.60 -5.30 -1.45
C PHE A 323 -12.66 -6.22 -0.84
N LEU A 324 -13.92 -5.78 -0.81
CA LEU A 324 -15.07 -6.53 -0.32
C LEU A 324 -15.79 -7.21 -1.49
N PHE A 325 -15.88 -8.53 -1.46
CA PHE A 325 -16.58 -9.34 -2.46
C PHE A 325 -17.99 -9.77 -2.02
N GLY A 326 -18.71 -8.92 -1.31
CA GLY A 326 -20.07 -9.19 -0.85
C GLY A 326 -20.19 -9.37 0.67
N ASP A 327 -19.10 -9.23 1.41
CA ASP A 327 -19.12 -9.18 2.86
C ASP A 327 -19.98 -8.01 3.34
N HIS A 328 -20.86 -8.26 4.29
CA HIS A 328 -21.87 -7.30 4.76
C HIS A 328 -22.76 -6.74 3.64
N ARG A 329 -22.88 -7.48 2.52
CA ARG A 329 -23.55 -7.09 1.27
C ARG A 329 -22.84 -5.96 0.52
N LEU A 330 -21.62 -5.58 0.93
CA LEU A 330 -20.83 -4.51 0.32
C LEU A 330 -19.93 -5.07 -0.78
N ILE A 331 -19.73 -4.28 -1.83
CA ILE A 331 -18.83 -4.59 -2.94
C ILE A 331 -17.90 -3.40 -3.11
N GLY A 332 -16.61 -3.67 -3.17
CA GLY A 332 -15.60 -2.62 -3.33
C GLY A 332 -14.79 -2.38 -2.05
N LYS A 333 -14.47 -1.16 -1.79
CA LYS A 333 -13.58 -0.70 -0.70
C LYS A 333 -14.18 0.51 0.01
N THR A 334 -13.39 1.23 0.81
CA THR A 334 -13.79 2.44 1.56
C THR A 334 -14.56 2.21 2.86
N ALA A 335 -15.02 1.00 3.13
CA ALA A 335 -15.68 0.66 4.40
C ALA A 335 -14.65 0.27 5.48
N ALA A 336 -15.02 0.39 6.74
CA ALA A 336 -14.15 0.08 7.88
C ALA A 336 -14.03 -1.43 8.19
N TYR A 337 -14.58 -2.30 7.35
CA TYR A 337 -14.54 -3.75 7.54
C TYR A 337 -13.21 -4.37 7.13
N GLU A 338 -12.82 -5.48 7.79
CA GLU A 338 -11.51 -6.13 7.60
C GLU A 338 -11.18 -6.38 6.12
N GLY A 339 -12.10 -6.86 5.30
CA GLY A 339 -11.85 -7.10 3.87
C GLY A 339 -11.44 -5.86 3.07
N SER A 340 -11.77 -4.65 3.54
CA SER A 340 -11.38 -3.39 2.89
C SER A 340 -10.08 -2.80 3.45
N ILE A 341 -9.83 -2.95 4.78
CA ILE A 341 -8.70 -2.29 5.46
C ILE A 341 -7.49 -3.19 5.64
N LYS A 342 -7.66 -4.50 5.63
CA LYS A 342 -6.59 -5.48 5.84
C LYS A 342 -5.95 -5.86 4.52
N VAL A 343 -4.61 -5.86 4.50
CA VAL A 343 -3.81 -6.13 3.30
C VAL A 343 -2.67 -7.10 3.62
N PRO A 344 -2.19 -7.89 2.66
CA PRO A 344 -1.04 -8.74 2.87
C PRO A 344 0.20 -7.88 3.21
N LEU A 345 1.05 -8.38 4.08
CA LEU A 345 2.39 -7.83 4.31
C LEU A 345 3.37 -8.95 4.57
N LEU A 346 4.24 -9.17 3.59
CA LEU A 346 5.33 -10.12 3.62
C LEU A 346 6.64 -9.36 3.49
N MET A 347 7.65 -9.71 4.28
CA MET A 347 8.96 -9.06 4.24
C MET A 347 10.07 -10.07 4.36
N ARG A 348 11.10 -9.98 3.51
CA ARG A 348 12.35 -10.74 3.63
C ARG A 348 13.56 -9.84 3.45
N GLY A 349 14.72 -10.28 3.89
CA GLY A 349 16.00 -9.60 3.64
C GLY A 349 16.94 -9.61 4.85
N PRO A 350 18.07 -8.91 4.75
CA PRO A 350 19.07 -8.91 5.81
C PRO A 350 18.50 -8.43 7.15
N GLY A 351 18.69 -9.25 8.19
CA GLY A 351 18.20 -8.97 9.56
C GLY A 351 16.72 -9.26 9.77
N ILE A 352 16.02 -9.83 8.80
CA ILE A 352 14.65 -10.32 8.90
C ILE A 352 14.70 -11.84 9.05
N PRO A 353 14.16 -12.43 10.15
CA PRO A 353 14.18 -13.88 10.35
C PRO A 353 13.24 -14.60 9.36
N GLU A 354 13.63 -15.80 8.99
CA GLU A 354 12.88 -16.68 8.07
C GLU A 354 11.77 -17.45 8.78
N HIS A 355 10.73 -17.85 8.05
CA HIS A 355 9.60 -18.67 8.52
C HIS A 355 8.87 -18.13 9.76
N GLU A 356 8.84 -16.83 9.93
CA GLU A 356 8.26 -16.21 11.11
C GLU A 356 6.94 -15.49 10.83
N THR A 357 6.10 -15.38 11.84
CA THR A 357 4.88 -14.58 11.81
C THR A 357 4.86 -13.54 12.92
N ARG A 358 4.16 -12.44 12.68
CA ARG A 358 3.94 -11.37 13.67
C ARG A 358 2.46 -11.06 13.77
N ASP A 359 1.96 -11.02 15.01
CA ASP A 359 0.57 -10.71 15.33
C ASP A 359 0.36 -9.23 15.73
N GLN A 360 1.44 -8.46 15.79
CA GLN A 360 1.37 -7.02 16.09
C GLN A 360 0.59 -6.26 15.03
N LEU A 361 -0.10 -5.21 15.49
CA LEU A 361 -0.80 -4.27 14.63
C LEU A 361 0.18 -3.40 13.86
N VAL A 362 0.21 -3.52 12.55
CA VAL A 362 1.06 -2.72 11.67
C VAL A 362 0.24 -2.08 10.56
N ASN A 363 0.73 -1.01 9.98
CA ASN A 363 0.04 -0.33 8.89
C ASN A 363 1.01 0.21 7.81
N ASN A 364 0.44 0.72 6.73
CA ASN A 364 1.19 1.26 5.60
C ASN A 364 2.10 2.46 5.96
N LEU A 365 1.83 3.18 7.05
CA LEU A 365 2.68 4.26 7.56
C LEU A 365 3.99 3.71 8.14
N ASP A 366 3.93 2.54 8.77
CA ASP A 366 5.08 1.87 9.39
C ASP A 366 6.11 1.43 8.36
N LEU A 367 5.67 1.12 7.14
CA LEU A 367 6.56 0.77 6.04
C LEU A 367 7.50 1.92 5.71
N VAL A 368 7.00 3.16 5.70
CA VAL A 368 7.82 4.35 5.43
C VAL A 368 8.86 4.56 6.52
N ALA A 369 8.44 4.50 7.78
CA ALA A 369 9.34 4.60 8.92
C ALA A 369 10.41 3.48 8.90
N THR A 370 10.02 2.27 8.50
CA THR A 370 10.94 1.12 8.37
C THR A 370 11.94 1.31 7.24
N ILE A 371 11.48 1.74 6.06
CA ILE A 371 12.33 1.99 4.89
C ILE A 371 13.37 3.06 5.23
N LEU A 372 12.97 4.16 5.86
CA LEU A 372 13.88 5.24 6.25
C LEU A 372 14.89 4.78 7.32
N ASP A 373 14.46 3.99 8.30
CA ASP A 373 15.33 3.42 9.32
C ASP A 373 16.36 2.43 8.72
N LEU A 374 15.95 1.56 7.81
CA LEU A 374 16.85 0.67 7.06
C LEU A 374 17.83 1.44 6.19
N ALA A 375 17.38 2.52 5.58
CA ALA A 375 18.20 3.37 4.71
C ALA A 375 19.11 4.33 5.48
N GLY A 376 18.89 4.54 6.78
CA GLY A 376 19.53 5.61 7.54
C GLY A 376 19.16 7.01 7.02
N ALA A 377 17.97 7.12 6.39
CA ALA A 377 17.45 8.37 5.83
C ALA A 377 16.62 9.13 6.87
N LYS A 378 16.56 10.46 6.69
CA LYS A 378 15.77 11.32 7.58
C LYS A 378 14.54 11.85 6.84
N PRO A 379 13.35 11.76 7.44
CA PRO A 379 12.15 12.38 6.88
C PRO A 379 12.19 13.91 6.97
N GLY A 380 11.56 14.61 6.05
CA GLY A 380 11.36 16.06 6.10
C GLY A 380 10.15 16.47 6.93
N VAL A 381 9.24 15.52 7.22
CA VAL A 381 8.01 15.73 8.02
C VAL A 381 7.94 14.75 9.18
N PRO A 382 7.18 15.04 10.26
CA PRO A 382 6.88 14.07 11.30
C PRO A 382 6.19 12.84 10.71
N LEU A 383 6.67 11.63 11.07
CA LEU A 383 6.06 10.38 10.66
C LEU A 383 5.03 9.92 11.68
N ASP A 384 3.84 9.53 11.22
CA ASP A 384 2.80 8.96 12.07
C ASP A 384 2.95 7.43 12.22
N GLY A 385 3.82 6.81 11.41
CA GLY A 385 4.23 5.40 11.47
C GLY A 385 5.44 5.16 12.37
N LYS A 386 5.69 3.89 12.69
CA LYS A 386 6.80 3.43 13.53
C LYS A 386 7.58 2.33 12.83
N SER A 387 8.93 2.37 12.87
CA SER A 387 9.78 1.34 12.26
C SER A 387 9.48 -0.05 12.80
N LEU A 388 9.32 -1.03 11.89
CA LEU A 388 9.08 -2.44 12.20
C LEU A 388 10.35 -3.20 12.62
N LYS A 389 11.54 -2.61 12.52
CA LYS A 389 12.81 -3.27 12.86
C LYS A 389 12.83 -3.93 14.23
N PRO A 390 12.28 -3.34 15.32
CA PRO A 390 12.20 -4.02 16.61
C PRO A 390 11.42 -5.34 16.56
N LEU A 391 10.42 -5.45 15.67
CA LEU A 391 9.61 -6.67 15.49
C LEU A 391 10.35 -7.75 14.70
N PHE A 392 11.40 -7.41 13.96
CA PHE A 392 12.25 -8.41 13.31
C PHE A 392 13.06 -9.20 14.37
N ALA A 393 13.60 -8.48 15.35
CA ALA A 393 14.45 -9.08 16.36
C ALA A 393 13.69 -9.91 17.40
N ASP A 394 12.48 -9.48 17.82
CA ASP A 394 11.71 -10.14 18.86
C ASP A 394 10.21 -10.01 18.66
N ALA A 395 9.54 -11.16 18.49
CA ALA A 395 8.08 -11.26 18.39
C ALA A 395 7.33 -10.76 19.64
N LYS A 396 8.01 -10.65 20.79
CA LYS A 396 7.44 -10.17 22.07
C LYS A 396 7.66 -8.69 22.32
N THR A 397 8.27 -7.97 21.36
CA THR A 397 8.50 -6.52 21.49
C THR A 397 7.19 -5.81 21.83
N PRO A 398 7.13 -5.01 22.89
CA PRO A 398 5.96 -4.18 23.19
C PRO A 398 5.64 -3.26 22.01
N TRP A 399 4.39 -3.26 21.62
CA TRP A 399 3.94 -2.56 20.41
C TRP A 399 2.68 -1.76 20.69
N ARG A 400 2.27 -0.92 19.73
CA ARG A 400 1.03 -0.14 19.85
C ARG A 400 -0.19 -1.04 20.08
N SER A 401 -1.13 -0.56 20.86
CA SER A 401 -2.39 -1.25 21.16
C SER A 401 -3.48 -0.98 20.12
N ALA A 402 -3.40 0.13 19.37
CA ALA A 402 -4.42 0.55 18.41
C ALA A 402 -3.84 1.26 17.18
N ILE A 403 -4.59 1.18 16.07
CA ILE A 403 -4.36 1.87 14.80
C ILE A 403 -5.61 2.67 14.44
N LEU A 404 -5.44 3.89 13.96
CA LEU A 404 -6.50 4.72 13.41
C LEU A 404 -6.90 4.24 12.02
N ILE A 405 -8.20 4.16 11.76
CA ILE A 405 -8.81 3.91 10.45
C ILE A 405 -9.64 5.13 10.09
N GLU A 406 -9.45 5.65 8.88
CA GLU A 406 -10.14 6.84 8.39
C GLU A 406 -10.97 6.55 7.15
N SER A 407 -12.07 7.27 6.99
CA SER A 407 -12.87 7.21 5.76
C SER A 407 -12.34 8.15 4.68
N PRO A 408 -12.56 7.80 3.40
CA PRO A 408 -12.43 8.78 2.32
C PRO A 408 -13.44 9.91 2.48
N VAL A 409 -13.17 11.01 1.79
CA VAL A 409 -14.07 12.16 1.72
C VAL A 409 -14.35 12.44 0.26
N THR A 410 -15.50 11.97 -0.24
CA THR A 410 -15.90 12.17 -1.63
C THR A 410 -17.24 12.91 -1.70
N ARG A 411 -17.47 13.62 -2.80
CA ARG A 411 -18.75 14.33 -3.04
C ARG A 411 -19.96 13.42 -3.20
N PHE A 412 -19.71 12.16 -3.57
CA PHE A 412 -20.76 11.17 -3.80
C PHE A 412 -21.12 10.41 -2.55
N GLU A 413 -20.29 10.49 -1.50
CA GLU A 413 -20.54 9.82 -0.25
C GLU A 413 -21.36 10.74 0.68
N ARG A 414 -22.41 10.16 1.29
CA ARG A 414 -23.17 10.88 2.30
C ARG A 414 -22.25 11.24 3.46
N ALA A 415 -22.31 12.47 3.95
CA ALA A 415 -21.51 12.87 5.11
C ALA A 415 -21.72 11.93 6.31
N SER A 416 -22.95 11.44 6.51
CA SER A 416 -23.28 10.49 7.57
C SER A 416 -22.53 9.15 7.49
N ASN A 417 -21.98 8.79 6.34
CA ASN A 417 -21.22 7.55 6.15
C ASN A 417 -19.71 7.73 6.35
N ARG A 418 -19.25 8.97 6.52
CA ARG A 418 -17.85 9.23 6.89
C ARG A 418 -17.61 8.73 8.29
N TYR A 419 -16.42 8.25 8.54
CA TYR A 419 -16.07 7.67 9.82
C TYR A 419 -14.60 7.93 10.20
N ALA A 420 -14.35 7.86 11.49
CA ALA A 420 -13.06 7.53 12.07
C ALA A 420 -13.24 6.33 12.99
N GLY A 421 -12.24 5.50 13.11
CA GLY A 421 -12.30 4.32 13.95
C GLY A 421 -10.94 3.87 14.42
N VAL A 422 -10.92 2.96 15.37
CA VAL A 422 -9.69 2.35 15.88
C VAL A 422 -9.81 0.83 15.84
N ARG A 423 -8.70 0.19 15.45
CA ARG A 423 -8.53 -1.25 15.42
C ARG A 423 -7.43 -1.64 16.40
N THR A 424 -7.77 -2.48 17.38
CA THR A 424 -6.85 -3.17 18.28
C THR A 424 -6.65 -4.61 17.83
N THR A 425 -5.82 -5.40 18.49
CA THR A 425 -5.66 -6.82 18.12
C THR A 425 -6.95 -7.63 18.24
N THR A 426 -7.87 -7.25 19.14
CA THR A 426 -9.11 -8.01 19.46
C THR A 426 -10.40 -7.22 19.31
N ARG A 427 -10.33 -5.91 19.12
CA ARG A 427 -11.52 -5.04 19.04
C ARG A 427 -11.40 -4.11 17.85
N LYS A 428 -12.55 -3.72 17.31
CA LYS A 428 -12.66 -2.61 16.36
C LYS A 428 -13.82 -1.72 16.73
N TYR A 429 -13.57 -0.43 16.80
CA TYR A 429 -14.57 0.61 17.05
C TYR A 429 -14.59 1.58 15.88
N VAL A 430 -15.78 1.95 15.42
CA VAL A 430 -16.00 2.89 14.32
C VAL A 430 -17.09 3.87 14.70
N LYS A 431 -16.79 5.16 14.57
CA LYS A 431 -17.74 6.25 14.79
C LYS A 431 -18.01 6.97 13.47
N TYR A 432 -19.26 7.03 13.10
CA TYR A 432 -19.71 7.69 11.88
C TYR A 432 -20.17 9.13 12.18
N ASP A 433 -19.97 10.04 11.24
CA ASP A 433 -20.37 11.46 11.38
C ASP A 433 -21.87 11.63 11.63
N GLY A 434 -22.70 10.65 11.21
CA GLY A 434 -24.13 10.58 11.52
C GLY A 434 -24.46 10.19 12.98
N GLY A 435 -23.45 9.99 13.83
CA GLY A 435 -23.60 9.60 15.24
C GLY A 435 -23.83 8.10 15.47
N PHE A 436 -23.80 7.28 14.41
CA PHE A 436 -23.87 5.82 14.53
C PHE A 436 -22.52 5.27 14.99
N GLU A 437 -22.53 4.23 15.81
CA GLU A 437 -21.31 3.58 16.31
C GLU A 437 -21.37 2.08 16.09
N GLU A 438 -20.21 1.52 15.74
CA GLU A 438 -20.00 0.08 15.64
C GLU A 438 -18.86 -0.33 16.57
N LEU A 439 -19.05 -1.42 17.28
CA LEU A 439 -18.03 -2.09 18.09
C LEU A 439 -18.06 -3.59 17.79
N PHE A 440 -16.94 -4.14 17.38
CA PHE A 440 -16.80 -5.56 17.08
C PHE A 440 -15.77 -6.22 18.00
N ASP A 441 -16.10 -7.41 18.49
CA ASP A 441 -15.20 -8.30 19.19
C ASP A 441 -14.56 -9.27 18.19
N LEU A 442 -13.41 -8.90 17.62
CA LEU A 442 -12.77 -9.67 16.56
C LEU A 442 -12.21 -11.02 17.03
N ALA A 443 -12.02 -11.20 18.34
CA ALA A 443 -11.59 -12.48 18.89
C ALA A 443 -12.75 -13.51 18.91
N ALA A 444 -13.96 -13.05 19.21
CA ALA A 444 -15.16 -13.89 19.24
C ALA A 444 -15.93 -13.88 17.92
N ASP A 445 -15.83 -12.81 17.16
CA ASP A 445 -16.53 -12.54 15.90
C ASP A 445 -15.58 -11.95 14.85
N PRO A 446 -14.68 -12.75 14.29
CA PRO A 446 -13.71 -12.27 13.31
C PRO A 446 -14.34 -11.81 11.99
N HIS A 447 -15.60 -12.13 11.78
CA HIS A 447 -16.38 -11.74 10.60
C HIS A 447 -17.27 -10.52 10.84
N GLU A 448 -17.16 -9.85 12.00
CA GLU A 448 -17.84 -8.58 12.29
C GLU A 448 -19.36 -8.60 12.11
N LEU A 449 -20.01 -9.72 12.46
CA LEU A 449 -21.44 -9.92 12.29
C LEU A 449 -22.26 -9.15 13.35
N ARG A 450 -21.72 -9.00 14.56
CA ARG A 450 -22.45 -8.50 15.72
C ARG A 450 -21.89 -7.16 16.19
N ASN A 451 -22.65 -6.09 15.96
CA ASN A 451 -22.34 -4.79 16.56
C ASN A 451 -22.69 -4.78 18.06
N MET A 452 -21.66 -4.65 18.91
CA MET A 452 -21.72 -4.67 20.36
C MET A 452 -21.78 -3.27 20.99
N ALA A 453 -21.85 -2.19 20.19
CA ALA A 453 -21.82 -0.81 20.70
C ALA A 453 -22.94 -0.47 21.72
N HIS A 454 -24.02 -1.22 21.72
CA HIS A 454 -25.14 -1.06 22.67
C HIS A 454 -25.24 -2.21 23.66
N ASP A 455 -24.30 -3.12 23.73
CA ASP A 455 -24.30 -4.20 24.71
C ASP A 455 -23.63 -3.72 26.00
N PRO A 456 -24.34 -3.76 27.16
CA PRO A 456 -23.79 -3.32 28.44
C PRO A 456 -22.50 -4.06 28.85
N ALA A 457 -22.31 -5.30 28.41
CA ALA A 457 -21.10 -6.06 28.70
C ALA A 457 -19.84 -5.44 28.06
N TYR A 458 -19.98 -4.66 26.99
CA TYR A 458 -18.90 -3.99 26.27
C TYR A 458 -18.81 -2.48 26.56
N ALA A 459 -19.56 -1.95 27.56
CA ALA A 459 -19.57 -0.52 27.86
C ALA A 459 -18.19 0.01 28.26
N GLY A 460 -17.36 -0.78 28.96
CA GLY A 460 -15.97 -0.42 29.30
C GLY A 460 -15.05 -0.35 28.07
N ASP A 461 -15.13 -1.34 27.18
CA ASP A 461 -14.39 -1.37 25.93
C ASP A 461 -14.77 -0.17 25.05
N LEU A 462 -16.06 0.14 24.94
CA LEU A 462 -16.59 1.26 24.17
C LEU A 462 -16.04 2.60 24.65
N LEU A 463 -16.03 2.85 25.98
CA LEU A 463 -15.49 4.08 26.55
C LEU A 463 -13.98 4.22 26.26
N THR A 464 -13.23 3.14 26.43
CA THR A 464 -11.79 3.10 26.18
C THR A 464 -11.49 3.40 24.70
N LEU A 465 -12.18 2.73 23.78
CA LEU A 465 -11.94 2.86 22.34
C LEU A 465 -12.37 4.24 21.80
N ARG A 466 -13.43 4.85 22.36
CA ARG A 466 -13.78 6.25 22.06
C ARG A 466 -12.68 7.20 22.46
N SER A 467 -12.07 7.02 23.64
CA SER A 467 -10.96 7.86 24.10
C SER A 467 -9.73 7.71 23.20
N ILE A 468 -9.44 6.50 22.75
CA ILE A 468 -8.34 6.23 21.83
C ILE A 468 -8.62 6.88 20.46
N GLU A 469 -9.83 6.73 19.92
CA GLU A 469 -10.26 7.37 18.66
C GLU A 469 -10.13 8.90 18.75
N ASP A 470 -10.65 9.49 19.84
CA ASP A 470 -10.55 10.94 20.07
C ASP A 470 -9.09 11.44 20.10
N THR A 471 -8.16 10.62 20.59
CA THR A 471 -6.74 10.92 20.61
C THR A 471 -6.12 10.79 19.22
N LEU A 472 -6.39 9.68 18.51
CA LEU A 472 -5.73 9.34 17.27
C LEU A 472 -6.23 10.10 16.04
N LYS A 473 -7.49 10.53 15.99
CA LYS A 473 -8.10 11.20 14.81
C LYS A 473 -7.46 12.53 14.41
N SER A 474 -6.61 13.11 15.29
CA SER A 474 -5.89 14.35 15.05
C SER A 474 -4.43 14.30 15.52
N CYS A 475 -3.90 13.09 15.74
CA CYS A 475 -2.52 12.89 16.17
C CYS A 475 -1.52 13.31 15.09
N VAL A 476 -0.28 13.62 15.48
CA VAL A 476 0.84 13.87 14.58
C VAL A 476 2.09 13.26 15.19
N GLY A 477 2.86 12.55 14.37
CA GLY A 477 4.13 11.96 14.79
C GLY A 477 3.95 10.92 15.89
N GLU A 478 4.80 10.94 16.90
CA GLU A 478 4.80 9.97 18.00
C GLU A 478 3.48 9.93 18.80
N ALA A 479 2.69 11.00 18.77
CA ALA A 479 1.35 11.01 19.38
C ALA A 479 0.39 10.00 18.74
N CYS A 480 0.71 9.48 17.54
CA CYS A 480 -0.06 8.43 16.87
C CYS A 480 0.29 7.00 17.36
N TRP A 481 1.22 6.85 18.31
CA TRP A 481 1.68 5.54 18.80
C TRP A 481 1.12 5.27 20.22
N VAL A 482 -0.15 4.89 20.27
CA VAL A 482 -0.78 4.54 21.53
C VAL A 482 -0.23 3.19 22.03
N PRO A 483 0.41 3.12 23.22
CA PRO A 483 1.01 1.91 23.79
C PRO A 483 -0.01 0.85 24.20
#